data_0c53784c49ed0d5f041a03ccd8be15bf
#
_entry.id   0c53784c49ed0d5f041a03ccd8be15bf
#
_cell.length_a   1.000
_cell.length_b   1.000
_cell.length_c   1.000
_cell.angle_alpha   90.00
_cell.angle_beta   90.00
_cell.angle_gamma   90.00
#
_symmetry.space_group_name_H-M   'P 1'
#
loop_
_entity.id
_entity.type
_entity.pdbx_description
1 polymer ?
#
loop_
_entity_poly.entity_id
_entity_poly.type
_entity_poly.pdbx_seq_one_letter_code
_entity_poly.pdbx_strand_id
1 'polypeptide(L)'
;ENIIKNIKSFNFTAAQAKAIAERRLYQLSKLDVNKVKNEFEELQLKITDLREIIDSRLRRLTILLEELEEMVEKHGDERRSFIDPMPLSMDREDLIEERAIAITLSEDNYIRHLPVESFRVQNRGGKGLRGVTTKDEDTPQLIVTCFSKDRLLIFTDQGRVYGLKAWETPQGSRLSRGGHIRNVLGSLREDENIISLLPISKDLLEGPEGNYLIFATKNGRIKRSNLSEYAKI
;
A
#
# COMPACT_ATOMS: atom_id res chain seq x y z
N GLU A 1 63.79 26.80 -52.00
CA GLU A 1 63.10 28.07 -52.31
C GLU A 1 62.04 27.90 -53.44
N ASN A 2 62.24 27.07 -54.45
CA ASN A 2 61.22 26.87 -55.49
C ASN A 2 59.94 26.14 -55.03
N ILE A 3 60.05 25.29 -54.08
CA ILE A 3 58.87 24.57 -53.50
C ILE A 3 57.93 25.53 -52.77
N ILE A 4 58.50 26.50 -52.07
CA ILE A 4 57.74 27.52 -51.32
C ILE A 4 57.03 28.52 -52.24
N LYS A 5 57.65 28.87 -53.38
CA LYS A 5 57.04 29.72 -54.39
C LYS A 5 55.86 29.07 -55.10
N ASN A 6 55.91 27.77 -55.35
CA ASN A 6 54.82 26.98 -56.00
C ASN A 6 53.69 26.77 -55.02
N ILE A 7 53.96 26.67 -53.72
CA ILE A 7 52.94 26.51 -52.69
C ILE A 7 52.02 27.77 -52.55
N LYS A 8 52.55 28.96 -52.81
CA LYS A 8 51.76 30.22 -52.82
C LYS A 8 50.73 30.28 -53.96
N SER A 9 50.94 29.58 -55.07
CA SER A 9 49.96 29.52 -56.17
C SER A 9 48.72 28.69 -55.89
N PHE A 10 48.73 27.83 -54.85
CA PHE A 10 47.64 26.94 -54.50
C PHE A 10 46.86 27.40 -53.26
N ASN A 11 47.10 28.58 -52.72
CA ASN A 11 46.41 29.14 -51.55
C ASN A 11 46.40 28.25 -50.27
N PHE A 12 47.46 27.47 -50.07
CA PHE A 12 47.60 26.66 -48.86
C PHE A 12 47.88 27.54 -47.62
N THR A 13 47.31 27.14 -46.49
CA THR A 13 47.67 27.69 -45.18
C THR A 13 49.11 27.32 -44.81
N ALA A 14 49.74 28.09 -43.91
CA ALA A 14 51.10 27.80 -43.45
C ALA A 14 51.27 26.40 -42.84
N ALA A 15 50.27 25.92 -42.15
CA ALA A 15 50.25 24.56 -41.57
C ALA A 15 50.18 23.48 -42.67
N GLN A 16 49.36 23.66 -43.68
CA GLN A 16 49.28 22.75 -44.84
C GLN A 16 50.55 22.71 -45.64
N ALA A 17 51.18 23.88 -45.90
CA ALA A 17 52.44 23.96 -46.60
C ALA A 17 53.57 23.25 -45.84
N LYS A 18 53.63 23.36 -44.53
CA LYS A 18 54.60 22.69 -43.67
C LYS A 18 54.39 21.16 -43.72
N ALA A 19 53.14 20.66 -43.59
CA ALA A 19 52.83 19.26 -43.68
C ALA A 19 53.18 18.62 -45.02
N ILE A 20 53.06 19.35 -46.14
CA ILE A 20 53.49 18.93 -47.46
C ILE A 20 55.00 18.84 -47.56
N ALA A 21 55.71 19.87 -47.04
CA ALA A 21 57.18 19.93 -47.10
C ALA A 21 57.87 18.87 -46.20
N GLU A 22 57.22 18.46 -45.11
CA GLU A 22 57.76 17.45 -44.17
C GLU A 22 57.50 16.01 -44.64
N ARG A 23 56.70 15.78 -45.70
CA ARG A 23 56.45 14.42 -46.22
C ARG A 23 57.69 13.86 -46.91
N ARG A 24 58.03 12.63 -46.51
CA ARG A 24 59.19 11.90 -47.15
C ARG A 24 58.87 11.52 -48.57
N LEU A 25 59.85 11.64 -49.49
CA LEU A 25 59.67 11.37 -50.91
C LEU A 25 59.17 9.96 -51.31
N TYR A 26 59.43 8.96 -50.47
CA TYR A 26 58.91 7.61 -50.69
C TYR A 26 57.41 7.46 -50.49
N GLN A 27 56.79 8.37 -49.71
CA GLN A 27 55.34 8.39 -49.43
C GLN A 27 54.52 8.98 -50.59
N LEU A 28 55.21 9.38 -51.69
CA LEU A 28 54.58 9.90 -52.89
C LEU A 28 54.32 8.79 -53.91
N SER A 29 54.48 7.50 -53.53
CA SER A 29 54.14 6.38 -54.44
C SER A 29 52.64 6.31 -54.69
N LYS A 30 52.19 5.74 -55.80
CA LYS A 30 50.79 5.61 -56.19
C LYS A 30 49.95 4.89 -55.07
N LEU A 31 50.56 3.95 -54.34
CA LEU A 31 49.91 3.22 -53.25
C LEU A 31 49.63 4.13 -52.08
N ASP A 32 50.53 5.05 -51.75
CA ASP A 32 50.33 6.01 -50.62
C ASP A 32 49.35 7.10 -50.99
N VAL A 33 49.25 7.50 -52.23
CA VAL A 33 48.22 8.44 -52.70
C VAL A 33 46.84 7.87 -52.60
N ASN A 34 46.64 6.60 -52.85
CA ASN A 34 45.32 5.96 -52.64
C ASN A 34 44.97 5.84 -51.13
N LYS A 35 45.94 5.52 -50.28
CA LYS A 35 45.72 5.50 -48.83
C LYS A 35 45.26 6.88 -48.30
N VAL A 36 45.96 7.94 -48.76
CA VAL A 36 45.58 9.32 -48.37
C VAL A 36 44.20 9.71 -48.88
N LYS A 37 43.82 9.27 -50.08
CA LYS A 37 42.48 9.51 -50.63
C LYS A 37 41.41 8.78 -49.80
N ASN A 38 41.62 7.52 -49.51
CA ASN A 38 40.71 6.73 -48.70
C ASN A 38 40.55 7.34 -47.29
N GLU A 39 41.65 7.71 -46.64
CA GLU A 39 41.66 8.37 -45.36
C GLU A 39 40.90 9.70 -45.40
N PHE A 40 41.07 10.47 -46.47
CA PHE A 40 40.35 11.73 -46.67
C PHE A 40 38.83 11.51 -46.81
N GLU A 41 38.42 10.51 -47.59
CA GLU A 41 37.02 10.14 -47.78
C GLU A 41 36.40 9.65 -46.46
N GLU A 42 37.11 8.80 -45.72
CA GLU A 42 36.68 8.36 -44.37
C GLU A 42 36.53 9.52 -43.39
N LEU A 43 37.48 10.46 -43.38
CA LEU A 43 37.39 11.64 -42.52
C LEU A 43 36.26 12.57 -42.93
N GLN A 44 36.00 12.71 -44.23
CA GLN A 44 34.85 13.48 -44.70
C GLN A 44 33.52 12.88 -44.25
N LEU A 45 33.37 11.56 -44.36
CA LEU A 45 32.18 10.87 -43.86
C LEU A 45 32.00 11.07 -42.34
N LYS A 46 33.08 10.91 -41.58
CA LYS A 46 33.06 11.19 -40.12
C LYS A 46 32.68 12.62 -39.77
N ILE A 47 33.20 13.60 -40.53
CA ILE A 47 32.85 15.01 -40.31
C ILE A 47 31.36 15.26 -40.58
N THR A 48 30.83 14.64 -41.63
CA THR A 48 29.41 14.77 -41.99
C THR A 48 28.53 14.17 -40.94
N ASP A 49 28.83 12.97 -40.46
CA ASP A 49 28.07 12.30 -39.39
C ASP A 49 28.13 13.09 -38.05
N LEU A 50 29.34 13.53 -37.66
CA LEU A 50 29.51 14.34 -36.48
C LEU A 50 28.75 15.68 -36.51
N ARG A 51 28.72 16.32 -37.71
CA ARG A 51 27.91 17.53 -37.90
C ARG A 51 26.41 17.24 -37.75
N GLU A 52 25.94 16.15 -38.36
CA GLU A 52 24.57 15.72 -38.24
C GLU A 52 24.18 15.45 -36.77
N ILE A 53 25.08 14.84 -36.00
CA ILE A 53 24.88 14.62 -34.54
C ILE A 53 24.77 15.96 -33.79
N ILE A 54 25.60 16.96 -34.12
CA ILE A 54 25.60 18.27 -33.49
C ILE A 54 24.33 19.03 -33.84
N ASP A 55 23.94 19.05 -35.10
CA ASP A 55 22.84 19.87 -35.61
C ASP A 55 21.48 19.26 -35.36
N SER A 56 21.38 17.91 -35.36
CA SER A 56 20.11 17.20 -35.19
C SER A 56 19.91 16.68 -33.77
N ARG A 57 18.94 17.22 -33.08
CA ARG A 57 18.48 16.69 -31.76
C ARG A 57 17.98 15.25 -31.91
N LEU A 58 17.32 14.94 -33.02
CA LEU A 58 16.73 13.62 -33.27
C LEU A 58 17.80 12.55 -33.37
N ARG A 59 18.89 12.85 -34.11
CA ARG A 59 20.03 11.94 -34.24
C ARG A 59 20.72 11.65 -32.90
N ARG A 60 20.87 12.67 -32.04
CA ARG A 60 21.40 12.48 -30.68
C ARG A 60 20.51 11.58 -29.83
N LEU A 61 19.17 11.74 -29.92
CA LEU A 61 18.24 10.89 -29.21
C LEU A 61 18.28 9.44 -29.69
N THR A 62 18.45 9.22 -31.00
CA THR A 62 18.61 7.86 -31.58
C THR A 62 19.84 7.18 -31.00
N ILE A 63 20.98 7.86 -30.99
CA ILE A 63 22.24 7.32 -30.45
C ILE A 63 22.07 6.98 -28.97
N LEU A 64 21.45 7.89 -28.19
CA LEU A 64 21.18 7.65 -26.78
C LEU A 64 20.29 6.42 -26.56
N LEU A 65 19.29 6.23 -27.43
CA LEU A 65 18.39 5.09 -27.37
C LEU A 65 19.13 3.77 -27.65
N GLU A 66 19.97 3.75 -28.69
CA GLU A 66 20.82 2.61 -29.05
C GLU A 66 21.77 2.24 -27.90
N GLU A 67 22.42 3.23 -27.25
CA GLU A 67 23.29 3.00 -26.11
C GLU A 67 22.53 2.48 -24.87
N LEU A 68 21.31 2.99 -24.63
CA LEU A 68 20.47 2.52 -23.53
C LEU A 68 19.97 1.09 -23.76
N GLU A 69 19.59 0.76 -24.99
CA GLU A 69 19.19 -0.61 -25.36
C GLU A 69 20.34 -1.60 -25.17
N GLU A 70 21.55 -1.23 -25.57
CA GLU A 70 22.75 -2.05 -25.34
C GLU A 70 23.06 -2.22 -23.85
N MET A 71 22.84 -1.17 -23.05
CA MET A 71 22.99 -1.26 -21.58
C MET A 71 21.95 -2.17 -20.95
N VAL A 72 20.70 -2.11 -21.43
CA VAL A 72 19.62 -3.00 -20.94
C VAL A 72 19.91 -4.44 -21.31
N GLU A 73 20.41 -4.72 -22.51
CA GLU A 73 20.78 -6.07 -22.94
C GLU A 73 21.92 -6.65 -22.10
N LYS A 74 22.94 -5.84 -21.79
CA LYS A 74 24.12 -6.30 -21.02
C LYS A 74 23.91 -6.38 -19.51
N HIS A 75 23.07 -5.50 -18.97
CA HIS A 75 22.96 -5.30 -17.51
C HIS A 75 21.50 -5.33 -17.02
N GLY A 76 20.53 -5.60 -17.89
CA GLY A 76 19.13 -5.65 -17.53
C GLY A 76 18.83 -6.82 -16.61
N ASP A 77 18.24 -6.53 -15.46
CA ASP A 77 17.71 -7.52 -14.55
C ASP A 77 16.20 -7.64 -14.70
N GLU A 78 15.65 -8.81 -14.43
CA GLU A 78 14.21 -8.97 -14.30
C GLU A 78 13.70 -8.13 -13.12
N ARG A 79 12.48 -7.63 -13.24
CA ARG A 79 11.85 -6.85 -12.19
C ARG A 79 11.73 -7.68 -10.91
N ARG A 80 12.38 -7.24 -9.83
CA ARG A 80 12.35 -7.90 -8.51
C ARG A 80 11.04 -7.63 -7.75
N SER A 81 10.35 -6.55 -8.09
CA SER A 81 9.07 -6.19 -7.47
C SER A 81 7.94 -6.87 -8.22
N PHE A 82 7.12 -7.61 -7.51
CA PHE A 82 5.90 -8.20 -8.03
C PHE A 82 4.79 -7.14 -8.08
N ILE A 83 4.06 -7.07 -9.19
CA ILE A 83 2.85 -6.24 -9.28
C ILE A 83 1.70 -7.15 -8.88
N ASP A 84 1.21 -6.97 -7.66
CA ASP A 84 0.02 -7.66 -7.20
C ASP A 84 -1.21 -6.94 -7.80
N PRO A 85 -2.08 -7.63 -8.55
CA PRO A 85 -3.32 -7.08 -9.05
C PRO A 85 -4.38 -6.88 -7.96
N MET A 86 -4.00 -6.95 -6.68
CA MET A 86 -4.92 -6.72 -5.58
C MET A 86 -5.62 -5.37 -5.73
N PRO A 87 -6.95 -5.31 -5.58
CA PRO A 87 -7.69 -4.06 -5.65
C PRO A 87 -7.18 -3.10 -4.58
N LEU A 88 -6.99 -1.83 -4.96
CA LEU A 88 -6.50 -0.73 -4.11
C LEU A 88 -7.38 -0.42 -2.88
N SER A 89 -8.55 -1.03 -2.77
CA SER A 89 -9.43 -0.96 -1.61
C SER A 89 -9.25 -2.19 -0.74
N MET A 90 -8.18 -2.26 0.04
CA MET A 90 -8.17 -3.11 1.23
C MET A 90 -9.12 -2.50 2.25
N ASP A 91 -10.22 -3.18 2.52
CA ASP A 91 -11.05 -2.82 3.67
C ASP A 91 -10.22 -3.01 4.94
N ARG A 92 -10.40 -2.09 5.91
CA ARG A 92 -9.73 -2.22 7.21
C ARG A 92 -9.99 -3.58 7.85
N GLU A 93 -11.14 -4.17 7.57
CA GLU A 93 -11.55 -5.49 8.04
C GLU A 93 -10.64 -6.62 7.55
N ASP A 94 -10.07 -6.50 6.34
CA ASP A 94 -9.16 -7.51 5.78
C ASP A 94 -7.82 -7.58 6.53
N LEU A 95 -7.42 -6.47 7.14
CA LEU A 95 -6.20 -6.37 7.95
C LEU A 95 -6.39 -6.88 9.39
N ILE A 96 -7.63 -7.10 9.82
CA ILE A 96 -7.94 -7.55 11.17
C ILE A 96 -7.84 -9.07 11.24
N GLU A 97 -7.00 -9.56 12.14
CA GLU A 97 -6.89 -10.98 12.44
C GLU A 97 -8.17 -11.49 13.10
N GLU A 98 -8.72 -12.58 12.59
CA GLU A 98 -9.90 -13.21 13.18
C GLU A 98 -9.51 -14.00 14.41
N ARG A 99 -9.92 -13.51 15.58
CA ARG A 99 -9.67 -14.15 16.88
C ARG A 99 -10.87 -14.03 17.81
N ALA A 100 -11.00 -14.98 18.73
CA ALA A 100 -12.03 -14.94 19.75
C ALA A 100 -11.73 -13.85 20.77
N ILE A 101 -12.70 -12.98 21.00
CA ILE A 101 -12.64 -11.87 21.95
C ILE A 101 -13.81 -11.92 22.92
N ALA A 102 -13.58 -11.45 24.13
CA ALA A 102 -14.61 -11.21 25.13
C ALA A 102 -14.84 -9.69 25.24
N ILE A 103 -16.06 -9.25 25.00
CA ILE A 103 -16.49 -7.85 25.15
C ILE A 103 -17.18 -7.70 26.48
N THR A 104 -16.78 -6.71 27.24
CA THR A 104 -17.36 -6.37 28.52
C THR A 104 -17.94 -4.95 28.51
N LEU A 105 -19.14 -4.78 28.98
CA LEU A 105 -19.78 -3.49 29.24
C LEU A 105 -20.03 -3.35 30.73
N SER A 106 -19.65 -2.21 31.31
CA SER A 106 -19.88 -1.88 32.71
C SER A 106 -21.18 -1.08 32.92
N GLU A 107 -21.63 -0.98 34.16
CA GLU A 107 -22.79 -0.18 34.54
C GLU A 107 -22.64 1.31 34.21
N ASP A 108 -21.39 1.82 34.26
CA ASP A 108 -21.04 3.18 33.87
C ASP A 108 -20.89 3.36 32.35
N ASN A 109 -21.34 2.40 31.54
CA ASN A 109 -21.27 2.43 30.07
C ASN A 109 -19.83 2.44 29.49
N TYR A 110 -18.87 1.81 30.16
CA TYR A 110 -17.56 1.58 29.62
C TYR A 110 -17.49 0.22 28.92
N ILE A 111 -17.08 0.25 27.63
CA ILE A 111 -16.94 -0.95 26.81
C ILE A 111 -15.46 -1.23 26.51
N ARG A 112 -15.10 -2.50 26.45
CA ARG A 112 -13.79 -2.96 26.04
C ARG A 112 -13.84 -4.38 25.54
N HIS A 113 -12.86 -4.75 24.72
CA HIS A 113 -12.66 -6.16 24.38
C HIS A 113 -11.28 -6.64 24.84
N LEU A 114 -11.20 -7.95 25.11
CA LEU A 114 -9.97 -8.66 25.41
C LEU A 114 -9.95 -9.98 24.64
N PRO A 115 -8.78 -10.43 24.17
CA PRO A 115 -8.65 -11.79 23.63
C PRO A 115 -9.06 -12.83 24.68
N VAL A 116 -9.84 -13.83 24.29
CA VAL A 116 -10.31 -14.90 25.21
C VAL A 116 -9.13 -15.65 25.81
N GLU A 117 -8.01 -15.75 25.11
CA GLU A 117 -6.76 -16.33 25.61
C GLU A 117 -6.19 -15.63 26.86
N SER A 118 -6.59 -14.38 27.10
CA SER A 118 -6.22 -13.64 28.32
C SER A 118 -6.88 -14.23 29.59
N PHE A 119 -7.92 -15.03 29.43
CA PHE A 119 -8.62 -15.72 30.50
C PHE A 119 -8.10 -17.15 30.59
N ARG A 120 -7.07 -17.39 31.41
CA ARG A 120 -6.51 -18.73 31.61
C ARG A 120 -7.50 -19.63 32.37
N VAL A 121 -7.67 -20.85 31.89
CA VAL A 121 -8.37 -21.91 32.58
C VAL A 121 -7.62 -22.23 33.89
N GLN A 122 -8.29 -22.17 35.02
CA GLN A 122 -7.71 -22.53 36.32
C GLN A 122 -8.12 -23.95 36.72
N ASN A 123 -7.14 -24.74 37.12
CA ASN A 123 -7.37 -26.04 37.72
C ASN A 123 -7.82 -25.91 39.18
N ARG A 124 -8.42 -26.98 39.73
CA ARG A 124 -8.86 -27.03 41.15
C ARG A 124 -7.71 -26.63 42.09
N GLY A 125 -7.95 -25.66 42.99
CA GLY A 125 -6.98 -25.16 43.97
C GLY A 125 -6.23 -23.87 43.54
N GLY A 126 -6.51 -23.31 42.36
CA GLY A 126 -5.97 -22.01 41.97
C GLY A 126 -6.62 -20.83 42.69
N LYS A 127 -5.82 -19.76 42.94
CA LYS A 127 -6.32 -18.49 43.49
C LYS A 127 -7.14 -17.70 42.49
N GLY A 128 -8.27 -18.05 42.01
CA GLY A 128 -9.11 -17.34 41.04
C GLY A 128 -8.45 -16.15 40.29
N LEU A 129 -8.75 -15.96 39.04
CA LEU A 129 -8.30 -14.75 38.29
C LEU A 129 -9.43 -13.70 38.44
N ARG A 130 -9.09 -12.50 38.88
CA ARG A 130 -10.03 -11.37 38.78
C ARG A 130 -10.17 -11.03 37.29
N GLY A 131 -11.33 -11.30 36.72
CA GLY A 131 -11.64 -11.04 35.31
C GLY A 131 -11.71 -9.54 35.00
N VAL A 132 -12.13 -8.75 35.96
CA VAL A 132 -12.28 -7.29 35.86
C VAL A 132 -11.86 -6.69 37.20
N THR A 133 -10.91 -5.76 37.15
CA THR A 133 -10.64 -4.90 38.31
C THR A 133 -11.21 -3.53 37.96
N THR A 134 -12.30 -3.15 38.53
CA THR A 134 -12.85 -1.81 38.43
C THR A 134 -12.25 -0.98 39.55
N LYS A 135 -11.84 0.23 39.25
CA LYS A 135 -11.63 1.27 40.24
C LYS A 135 -13.00 1.88 40.50
N ASP A 136 -13.34 2.05 41.76
CA ASP A 136 -14.53 2.77 42.21
C ASP A 136 -15.87 2.17 41.72
N GLU A 137 -16.39 1.16 42.41
CA GLU A 137 -17.79 0.66 42.38
C GLU A 137 -18.42 0.30 41.01
N ASP A 138 -17.71 0.52 39.86
CA ASP A 138 -18.22 0.18 38.55
C ASP A 138 -18.17 -1.34 38.32
N THR A 139 -19.33 -1.96 38.15
CA THR A 139 -19.47 -3.41 37.99
C THR A 139 -19.70 -3.79 36.51
N PRO A 140 -19.17 -4.95 36.04
CA PRO A 140 -19.49 -5.42 34.70
C PRO A 140 -20.97 -5.83 34.62
N GLN A 141 -21.71 -5.17 33.74
CA GLN A 141 -23.14 -5.42 33.52
C GLN A 141 -23.36 -6.54 32.49
N LEU A 142 -22.65 -6.48 31.37
CA LEU A 142 -22.78 -7.44 30.26
C LEU A 142 -21.42 -7.97 29.85
N ILE A 143 -21.37 -9.27 29.60
CA ILE A 143 -20.19 -9.95 29.03
C ILE A 143 -20.66 -10.83 27.88
N VAL A 144 -20.06 -10.65 26.71
CA VAL A 144 -20.35 -11.46 25.53
C VAL A 144 -19.04 -11.91 24.88
N THR A 145 -19.03 -13.11 24.30
CA THR A 145 -17.90 -13.65 23.55
C THR A 145 -18.26 -13.72 22.07
N CYS A 146 -17.35 -13.32 21.20
CA CYS A 146 -17.54 -13.31 19.75
C CYS A 146 -16.19 -13.38 19.03
N PHE A 147 -16.22 -13.43 17.70
CA PHE A 147 -15.03 -13.23 16.91
C PHE A 147 -14.81 -11.75 16.59
N SER A 148 -13.57 -11.36 16.35
CA SER A 148 -13.20 -9.97 16.07
C SER A 148 -13.97 -9.38 14.88
N LYS A 149 -14.28 -10.18 13.87
CA LYS A 149 -15.01 -9.76 12.65
C LYS A 149 -16.53 -9.81 12.77
N ASP A 150 -17.07 -10.32 13.90
CA ASP A 150 -18.50 -10.36 14.12
C ASP A 150 -19.08 -8.95 14.23
N ARG A 151 -20.36 -8.84 13.91
CA ARG A 151 -21.13 -7.62 14.12
C ARG A 151 -21.80 -7.64 15.47
N LEU A 152 -21.66 -6.57 16.22
CA LEU A 152 -22.26 -6.37 17.51
C LEU A 152 -23.51 -5.49 17.37
N LEU A 153 -24.69 -6.04 17.65
CA LEU A 153 -25.91 -5.26 17.76
C LEU A 153 -26.12 -4.84 19.22
N ILE A 154 -26.30 -3.55 19.44
CA ILE A 154 -26.41 -2.91 20.73
C ILE A 154 -27.83 -2.37 20.86
N PHE A 155 -28.59 -2.90 21.83
CA PHE A 155 -29.98 -2.53 22.06
C PHE A 155 -30.10 -1.61 23.25
N THR A 156 -30.93 -0.56 23.11
CA THR A 156 -31.19 0.43 24.17
C THR A 156 -32.60 0.33 24.71
N ASP A 157 -32.81 0.90 25.93
CA ASP A 157 -34.09 0.99 26.61
C ASP A 157 -35.15 1.81 25.86
N GLN A 158 -34.70 2.66 24.94
CA GLN A 158 -35.59 3.44 24.06
C GLN A 158 -35.98 2.71 22.79
N GLY A 159 -35.59 1.43 22.62
CA GLY A 159 -35.93 0.62 21.48
C GLY A 159 -35.12 0.93 20.21
N ARG A 160 -33.97 1.54 20.38
CA ARG A 160 -33.01 1.76 19.30
C ARG A 160 -32.00 0.64 19.23
N VAL A 161 -31.45 0.43 18.02
CA VAL A 161 -30.41 -0.55 17.77
C VAL A 161 -29.26 0.15 17.07
N TYR A 162 -28.05 -0.11 17.55
CA TYR A 162 -26.80 0.37 16.96
C TYR A 162 -25.98 -0.82 16.50
N GLY A 163 -25.35 -0.69 15.33
CA GLY A 163 -24.45 -1.70 14.80
C GLY A 163 -23.00 -1.24 14.94
N LEU A 164 -22.13 -2.14 15.39
CA LEU A 164 -20.72 -1.92 15.54
C LEU A 164 -19.97 -3.20 15.14
N LYS A 165 -18.82 -3.08 14.51
CA LYS A 165 -17.93 -4.24 14.34
C LYS A 165 -17.24 -4.55 15.68
N ALA A 166 -17.12 -5.83 16.02
CA ALA A 166 -16.57 -6.22 17.32
C ALA A 166 -15.14 -5.69 17.54
N TRP A 167 -14.32 -5.64 16.48
CA TRP A 167 -12.95 -5.09 16.50
C TRP A 167 -12.88 -3.56 16.71
N GLU A 168 -13.96 -2.83 16.45
CA GLU A 168 -14.00 -1.38 16.64
C GLU A 168 -14.15 -1.01 18.14
N THR A 169 -14.54 -1.98 18.99
CA THR A 169 -14.56 -1.75 20.42
C THR A 169 -13.14 -1.52 20.94
N PRO A 170 -12.93 -0.63 21.94
CA PRO A 170 -11.60 -0.37 22.48
C PRO A 170 -10.93 -1.62 23.02
N GLN A 171 -9.71 -1.89 22.59
CA GLN A 171 -8.91 -2.97 23.18
C GLN A 171 -8.44 -2.55 24.57
N GLY A 172 -8.69 -3.38 25.56
CA GLY A 172 -8.31 -3.13 26.93
C GLY A 172 -7.37 -4.17 27.50
N SER A 173 -6.79 -3.87 28.65
CA SER A 173 -6.21 -4.86 29.55
C SER A 173 -7.22 -5.27 30.60
N ARG A 174 -6.94 -6.35 31.36
CA ARG A 174 -7.84 -6.77 32.47
C ARG A 174 -8.05 -5.69 33.55
N LEU A 175 -7.09 -4.76 33.65
CA LEU A 175 -7.10 -3.68 34.63
C LEU A 175 -7.56 -2.32 34.04
N SER A 176 -7.76 -2.22 32.74
CA SER A 176 -8.20 -0.98 32.10
C SER A 176 -9.72 -0.83 32.19
N ARG A 177 -10.19 0.40 32.28
CA ARG A 177 -11.63 0.70 32.29
C ARG A 177 -12.25 0.54 30.89
N GLY A 178 -11.46 0.67 29.84
CA GLY A 178 -11.92 0.69 28.44
C GLY A 178 -12.29 2.09 27.97
N GLY A 179 -13.10 2.18 26.91
CA GLY A 179 -13.64 3.44 26.40
C GLY A 179 -15.12 3.60 26.72
N HIS A 180 -15.56 4.83 26.94
CA HIS A 180 -16.98 5.07 27.13
C HIS A 180 -17.73 4.82 25.82
N ILE A 181 -18.87 4.10 25.89
CA ILE A 181 -19.64 3.64 24.73
C ILE A 181 -20.08 4.79 23.78
N ARG A 182 -20.35 5.97 24.32
CA ARG A 182 -20.70 7.17 23.53
C ARG A 182 -19.60 7.63 22.61
N ASN A 183 -18.34 7.40 22.97
CA ASN A 183 -17.20 7.73 22.11
C ASN A 183 -17.10 6.76 20.94
N VAL A 184 -17.60 5.54 21.10
CA VAL A 184 -17.62 4.50 20.09
C VAL A 184 -18.85 4.64 19.18
N LEU A 185 -20.01 4.89 19.79
CA LEU A 185 -21.29 5.11 19.13
C LEU A 185 -21.61 6.61 19.12
N GLY A 186 -21.03 7.38 18.24
CA GLY A 186 -21.18 8.84 18.21
C GLY A 186 -22.62 9.39 18.14
N SER A 187 -23.61 8.52 17.93
CA SER A 187 -25.04 8.85 17.85
C SER A 187 -25.88 8.46 19.07
N LEU A 188 -25.26 7.90 20.13
CA LEU A 188 -25.96 7.50 21.36
C LEU A 188 -26.37 8.74 22.14
N ARG A 189 -27.66 8.83 22.53
CA ARG A 189 -28.21 9.95 23.32
C ARG A 189 -27.81 9.86 24.77
N GLU A 190 -27.91 10.99 25.49
CA GLU A 190 -27.51 11.07 26.91
C GLU A 190 -28.40 10.28 27.84
N ASP A 191 -29.67 10.15 27.48
CA ASP A 191 -30.72 9.48 28.23
C ASP A 191 -30.94 8.01 27.85
N GLU A 192 -30.12 7.45 26.97
CA GLU A 192 -30.20 6.05 26.55
C GLU A 192 -29.26 5.14 27.34
N ASN A 193 -29.86 4.04 27.86
CA ASN A 193 -29.12 2.99 28.54
C ASN A 193 -29.07 1.72 27.66
N ILE A 194 -27.95 1.03 27.68
CA ILE A 194 -27.79 -0.22 26.94
C ILE A 194 -28.39 -1.35 27.74
N ILE A 195 -29.30 -2.10 27.11
CA ILE A 195 -29.95 -3.26 27.72
C ILE A 195 -29.26 -4.56 27.30
N SER A 196 -28.82 -4.68 26.06
CA SER A 196 -28.30 -5.93 25.53
C SER A 196 -27.25 -5.71 24.46
N LEU A 197 -26.28 -6.61 24.45
CA LEU A 197 -25.27 -6.75 23.41
C LEU A 197 -25.46 -8.10 22.74
N LEU A 198 -25.64 -8.13 21.44
CA LEU A 198 -25.82 -9.36 20.69
C LEU A 198 -24.76 -9.45 19.57
N PRO A 199 -23.76 -10.30 19.70
CA PRO A 199 -22.82 -10.58 18.62
C PRO A 199 -23.49 -11.48 17.56
N ILE A 200 -23.29 -11.14 16.30
CA ILE A 200 -23.84 -11.88 15.15
C ILE A 200 -22.72 -12.09 14.13
N SER A 201 -22.50 -13.34 13.76
CA SER A 201 -21.55 -13.65 12.69
C SER A 201 -22.07 -13.16 11.34
N LYS A 202 -21.15 -12.85 10.43
CA LYS A 202 -21.48 -12.41 9.09
C LYS A 202 -22.36 -13.42 8.34
N ASP A 203 -22.08 -14.71 8.52
CA ASP A 203 -22.81 -15.80 7.89
C ASP A 203 -24.28 -15.86 8.33
N LEU A 204 -24.56 -15.52 9.58
CA LEU A 204 -25.94 -15.47 10.11
C LEU A 204 -26.69 -14.22 9.63
N LEU A 205 -25.99 -13.13 9.42
CA LEU A 205 -26.56 -11.85 8.99
C LEU A 205 -26.92 -11.85 7.49
N GLU A 206 -26.05 -12.45 6.68
CA GLU A 206 -26.18 -12.54 5.22
C GLU A 206 -26.77 -13.90 4.78
N GLY A 207 -27.01 -14.82 5.74
CA GLY A 207 -27.48 -16.17 5.51
C GLY A 207 -28.92 -16.28 4.98
N PRO A 208 -29.37 -17.48 4.59
CA PRO A 208 -30.69 -17.69 4.04
C PRO A 208 -31.77 -17.26 5.02
N GLU A 209 -32.93 -16.85 4.48
CA GLU A 209 -34.11 -16.46 5.27
C GLU A 209 -34.47 -17.54 6.29
N GLY A 210 -34.64 -17.13 7.55
CA GLY A 210 -35.04 -18.04 8.62
C GLY A 210 -34.52 -17.67 10.00
N ASN A 211 -33.61 -16.70 10.11
CA ASN A 211 -33.11 -16.21 11.39
C ASN A 211 -33.92 -15.00 11.84
N TYR A 212 -34.44 -15.06 13.06
CA TYR A 212 -35.30 -14.02 13.62
C TYR A 212 -34.82 -13.56 14.97
N LEU A 213 -34.96 -12.26 15.24
CA LEU A 213 -34.88 -11.68 16.56
C LEU A 213 -36.27 -11.58 17.19
N ILE A 214 -36.39 -12.05 18.39
CA ILE A 214 -37.64 -11.97 19.20
C ILE A 214 -37.43 -10.96 20.31
N PHE A 215 -38.26 -9.95 20.31
CA PHE A 215 -38.28 -8.92 21.36
C PHE A 215 -39.48 -9.11 22.22
N ALA A 216 -39.27 -9.17 23.54
CA ALA A 216 -40.33 -9.18 24.53
C ALA A 216 -40.19 -7.94 25.44
N THR A 217 -41.26 -7.18 25.58
CA THR A 217 -41.26 -5.97 26.41
C THR A 217 -41.88 -6.22 27.78
N LYS A 218 -41.54 -5.40 28.77
CA LYS A 218 -42.10 -5.46 30.11
C LYS A 218 -43.65 -5.41 30.13
N ASN A 219 -44.26 -4.76 29.15
CA ASN A 219 -45.72 -4.64 29.01
C ASN A 219 -46.35 -5.82 28.26
N GLY A 220 -45.66 -6.96 28.13
CA GLY A 220 -46.19 -8.19 27.51
C GLY A 220 -46.33 -8.15 25.99
N ARG A 221 -45.75 -7.16 25.30
CA ARG A 221 -45.71 -7.13 23.85
C ARG A 221 -44.55 -7.96 23.32
N ILE A 222 -44.83 -8.76 22.30
CA ILE A 222 -43.81 -9.59 21.63
C ILE A 222 -43.79 -9.19 20.17
N LYS A 223 -42.57 -9.00 19.62
CA LYS A 223 -42.33 -8.74 18.19
C LYS A 223 -41.26 -9.71 17.67
N ARG A 224 -41.46 -10.24 16.48
CA ARG A 224 -40.49 -11.01 15.70
C ARG A 224 -40.05 -10.17 14.51
N SER A 225 -38.75 -9.95 14.34
CA SER A 225 -38.15 -9.24 13.21
C SER A 225 -37.17 -10.16 12.52
N ASN A 226 -37.04 -10.09 11.19
CA ASN A 226 -36.04 -10.84 10.47
C ASN A 226 -34.64 -10.26 10.77
N LEU A 227 -33.66 -11.14 10.95
CA LEU A 227 -32.30 -10.74 11.24
C LEU A 227 -31.68 -9.92 10.09
N SER A 228 -32.06 -10.20 8.83
CA SER A 228 -31.61 -9.45 7.65
C SER A 228 -31.97 -7.96 7.68
N GLU A 229 -33.02 -7.56 8.42
CA GLU A 229 -33.39 -6.15 8.57
C GLU A 229 -32.30 -5.34 9.29
N TYR A 230 -31.47 -6.02 10.10
CA TYR A 230 -30.38 -5.44 10.90
C TYR A 230 -29.02 -5.44 10.17
N ALA A 231 -28.94 -6.01 8.97
CA ALA A 231 -27.69 -6.07 8.20
C ALA A 231 -27.17 -4.69 7.75
N LYS A 232 -28.06 -3.69 7.70
CA LYS A 232 -27.73 -2.33 7.22
C LYS A 232 -27.55 -1.30 8.35
N ILE A 233 -27.66 -1.71 9.60
CA ILE A 233 -27.53 -0.81 10.76
C ILE A 233 -26.06 -0.55 11.07
#